data_08bac1898ed6c06d0426d06482686f94
#
_entry.id   08bac1898ed6c06d0426d06482686f94
#
_cell.length_a   1.000
_cell.length_b   1.000
_cell.length_c   1.000
_cell.angle_alpha   90.00
_cell.angle_beta   90.00
_cell.angle_gamma   90.00
#
_symmetry.space_group_name_H-M   'P 1'
#
loop_
_entity.id
_entity.type
_entity.pdbx_description
1 polymer ?
#
loop_
_entity_poly.entity_id
_entity_poly.type
_entity_poly.pdbx_seq_one_letter_code
_entity_poly.pdbx_strand_id
1 'polypeptide(L)'
;MKSLKYIVSAGILAFAFSCQKNKPSIPKISGLWKLESMKVRDTTKNIWSDYKGGMHGYLLYDGNGHVALHLYEKGYEKAGIEFPNFNDSIPLEALKHITKSYYYMGNYKVSEADSIVSHFKLSHSNPSEFGLTAERRFYFSGDTLVMQPVERKNSRLKLKWLKAK
;
A
#
# COMPACT_ATOMS: atom_id res chain seq x y z
N MET A 1 -25.22 80.39 20.53
CA MET A 1 -25.60 79.28 19.57
C MET A 1 -24.38 78.39 19.41
N LYS A 2 -24.35 77.23 20.05
CA LYS A 2 -23.22 76.30 20.08
C LYS A 2 -23.56 75.09 19.19
N SER A 3 -22.86 74.92 18.09
CA SER A 3 -23.01 73.78 17.19
C SER A 3 -22.24 72.55 17.73
N LEU A 4 -22.98 71.50 17.99
CA LEU A 4 -22.47 70.23 18.49
C LEU A 4 -22.05 69.35 17.27
N LYS A 5 -20.75 69.06 17.15
CA LYS A 5 -20.20 68.19 16.14
C LYS A 5 -20.27 66.76 16.61
N TYR A 6 -21.08 65.91 15.94
CA TYR A 6 -21.10 64.45 16.17
C TYR A 6 -19.93 63.80 15.38
N ILE A 7 -19.00 63.19 16.12
CA ILE A 7 -17.97 62.33 15.56
C ILE A 7 -18.51 60.92 15.52
N VAL A 8 -18.78 60.44 14.32
CA VAL A 8 -19.17 59.04 14.09
C VAL A 8 -17.90 58.22 13.91
N SER A 9 -17.51 57.45 14.95
CA SER A 9 -16.42 56.48 14.87
C SER A 9 -16.94 55.21 14.18
N ALA A 10 -16.60 54.99 12.92
CA ALA A 10 -16.85 53.73 12.21
C ALA A 10 -15.81 52.67 12.65
N GLY A 11 -16.27 51.74 13.50
CA GLY A 11 -15.47 50.58 13.90
C GLY A 11 -15.41 49.56 12.76
N ILE A 12 -14.25 49.42 12.12
CA ILE A 12 -13.98 48.37 11.13
C ILE A 12 -13.73 47.07 11.90
N LEU A 13 -14.74 46.18 11.97
CA LEU A 13 -14.55 44.81 12.42
C LEU A 13 -13.86 44.02 11.30
N ALA A 14 -12.54 43.83 11.45
CA ALA A 14 -11.78 42.92 10.61
C ALA A 14 -12.11 41.48 11.01
N PHE A 15 -12.98 40.79 10.27
CA PHE A 15 -13.18 39.35 10.33
C PHE A 15 -11.92 38.67 9.77
N ALA A 16 -10.98 38.32 10.65
CA ALA A 16 -9.90 37.41 10.31
C ALA A 16 -10.52 36.00 10.08
N PHE A 17 -10.86 35.69 8.82
CA PHE A 17 -11.11 34.31 8.41
C PHE A 17 -9.81 33.52 8.55
N SER A 18 -9.63 32.91 9.73
CA SER A 18 -8.60 31.91 9.94
C SER A 18 -8.94 30.70 9.08
N CYS A 19 -8.35 30.67 7.90
CA CYS A 19 -8.36 29.48 7.04
C CYS A 19 -7.53 28.40 7.74
N GLN A 20 -8.12 27.67 8.68
CA GLN A 20 -7.51 26.45 9.22
C GLN A 20 -7.39 25.46 8.05
N LYS A 21 -6.19 25.41 7.44
CA LYS A 21 -5.83 24.29 6.57
C LYS A 21 -5.89 23.04 7.44
N ASN A 22 -6.98 22.26 7.32
CA ASN A 22 -7.04 20.94 7.92
C ASN A 22 -5.81 20.18 7.44
N LYS A 23 -4.89 19.85 8.38
CA LYS A 23 -3.79 18.95 8.06
C LYS A 23 -4.41 17.67 7.50
N PRO A 24 -3.98 17.19 6.32
CA PRO A 24 -4.51 15.96 5.78
C PRO A 24 -4.30 14.86 6.84
N SER A 25 -5.37 14.19 7.22
CA SER A 25 -5.29 13.07 8.16
C SER A 25 -4.50 11.94 7.49
N ILE A 26 -3.46 11.46 8.17
CA ILE A 26 -2.67 10.31 7.68
C ILE A 26 -3.60 9.09 7.64
N PRO A 27 -3.81 8.46 6.49
CA PRO A 27 -4.69 7.30 6.38
C PRO A 27 -4.29 6.19 7.37
N LYS A 28 -5.26 5.53 7.99
CA LYS A 28 -5.03 4.44 8.95
C LYS A 28 -4.16 3.31 8.38
N ILE A 29 -4.18 3.13 7.05
CA ILE A 29 -3.39 2.14 6.33
C ILE A 29 -1.88 2.47 6.32
N SER A 30 -1.47 3.72 6.63
CA SER A 30 -0.08 4.16 6.55
C SER A 30 0.82 3.46 7.54
N GLY A 31 2.06 3.21 7.15
CA GLY A 31 3.12 2.58 7.93
C GLY A 31 3.68 1.34 7.25
N LEU A 32 4.61 0.70 7.94
CA LEU A 32 5.23 -0.55 7.52
C LEU A 32 4.43 -1.73 8.08
N TRP A 33 4.11 -2.67 7.19
CA TRP A 33 3.34 -3.86 7.48
C TRP A 33 4.16 -5.10 7.13
N LYS A 34 4.21 -6.08 8.03
CA LYS A 34 4.83 -7.39 7.81
C LYS A 34 3.75 -8.41 7.46
N LEU A 35 3.97 -9.22 6.44
CA LEU A 35 3.04 -10.28 6.05
C LEU A 35 2.95 -11.34 7.16
N GLU A 36 1.76 -11.55 7.69
CA GLU A 36 1.42 -12.63 8.61
C GLU A 36 1.09 -13.90 7.82
N SER A 37 0.23 -13.77 6.81
CA SER A 37 -0.16 -14.90 5.96
C SER A 37 -0.65 -14.44 4.59
N MET A 38 -0.40 -15.26 3.58
CA MET A 38 -0.99 -15.17 2.27
C MET A 38 -1.60 -16.52 1.92
N LYS A 39 -2.91 -16.54 1.79
CA LYS A 39 -3.68 -17.78 1.57
C LYS A 39 -4.43 -17.73 0.26
N VAL A 40 -4.56 -18.89 -0.37
CA VAL A 40 -5.38 -19.11 -1.57
C VAL A 40 -6.53 -20.05 -1.21
N ARG A 41 -7.73 -19.77 -1.76
CA ARG A 41 -8.91 -20.61 -1.57
C ARG A 41 -9.07 -21.57 -2.76
N ASP A 42 -9.12 -22.85 -2.48
CA ASP A 42 -9.66 -23.84 -3.41
C ASP A 42 -11.18 -23.67 -3.44
N THR A 43 -11.72 -23.26 -4.60
CA THR A 43 -13.15 -22.99 -4.74
C THR A 43 -13.98 -24.26 -4.87
N THR A 44 -13.38 -25.39 -5.24
CA THR A 44 -14.06 -26.68 -5.34
C THR A 44 -14.26 -27.31 -3.97
N LYS A 45 -13.20 -27.32 -3.17
CA LYS A 45 -13.21 -27.91 -1.83
C LYS A 45 -13.55 -26.91 -0.71
N ASN A 46 -13.61 -25.61 -1.04
CA ASN A 46 -13.82 -24.52 -0.10
C ASN A 46 -12.78 -24.46 1.03
N ILE A 47 -11.53 -24.86 0.76
CA ILE A 47 -10.45 -24.94 1.73
C ILE A 47 -9.44 -23.81 1.46
N TRP A 48 -8.92 -23.21 2.52
CA TRP A 48 -7.84 -22.23 2.45
C TRP A 48 -6.50 -22.93 2.73
N SER A 49 -5.52 -22.73 1.84
CA SER A 49 -4.14 -23.20 2.00
C SER A 49 -3.16 -22.06 1.85
N ASP A 50 -1.93 -22.27 2.30
CA ASP A 50 -0.88 -21.28 2.10
C ASP A 50 -0.54 -21.16 0.63
N TYR A 51 -0.44 -19.92 0.15
CA TYR A 51 -0.04 -19.66 -1.22
C TYR A 51 1.43 -20.02 -1.40
N LYS A 52 1.74 -20.85 -2.41
CA LYS A 52 3.09 -21.32 -2.71
C LYS A 52 3.86 -21.91 -1.50
N GLY A 53 3.18 -22.60 -0.60
CA GLY A 53 3.81 -23.19 0.59
C GLY A 53 4.19 -22.19 1.69
N GLY A 54 3.83 -20.93 1.53
CA GLY A 54 4.09 -19.84 2.47
C GLY A 54 4.87 -18.69 1.83
N MET A 55 4.43 -17.49 2.12
CA MET A 55 5.06 -16.24 1.66
C MET A 55 5.49 -15.40 2.85
N HIS A 56 6.55 -14.64 2.67
CA HIS A 56 7.01 -13.58 3.56
C HIS A 56 7.00 -12.24 2.81
N GLY A 57 7.16 -11.15 3.53
CA GLY A 57 7.34 -9.85 2.89
C GLY A 57 6.85 -8.68 3.70
N TYR A 58 6.96 -7.51 3.08
CA TYR A 58 6.62 -6.23 3.67
C TYR A 58 5.84 -5.37 2.69
N LEU A 59 4.96 -4.55 3.26
CA LEU A 59 4.17 -3.55 2.55
C LEU A 59 4.33 -2.23 3.29
N LEU A 60 4.76 -1.21 2.59
CA LEU A 60 4.92 0.16 3.11
C LEU A 60 3.93 1.09 2.43
N TYR A 61 3.19 1.87 3.23
CA TYR A 61 2.51 3.08 2.82
C TYR A 61 3.13 4.25 3.57
N ASP A 62 3.74 5.19 2.86
CA ASP A 62 4.47 6.31 3.47
C ASP A 62 3.59 7.39 4.11
N GLY A 63 2.28 7.34 3.88
CA GLY A 63 1.32 8.36 4.31
C GLY A 63 1.21 9.57 3.38
N ASN A 64 2.07 9.66 2.36
CA ASN A 64 2.13 10.77 1.39
C ASN A 64 1.71 10.35 -0.03
N GLY A 65 1.20 9.13 -0.19
CA GLY A 65 0.70 8.64 -1.46
C GLY A 65 1.62 7.62 -2.16
N HIS A 66 2.74 7.20 -1.55
CA HIS A 66 3.62 6.20 -2.13
C HIS A 66 3.51 4.85 -1.43
N VAL A 67 3.62 3.79 -2.22
CA VAL A 67 3.55 2.41 -1.78
C VAL A 67 4.77 1.63 -2.25
N ALA A 68 5.26 0.72 -1.40
CA ALA A 68 6.24 -0.28 -1.76
C ALA A 68 5.81 -1.65 -1.23
N LEU A 69 5.89 -2.67 -2.06
CA LEU A 69 5.61 -4.06 -1.72
C LEU A 69 6.78 -4.94 -2.10
N HIS A 70 7.17 -5.83 -1.19
CA HIS A 70 8.07 -6.93 -1.48
C HIS A 70 7.52 -8.21 -0.86
N LEU A 71 7.21 -9.20 -1.68
CA LEU A 71 6.80 -10.55 -1.29
C LEU A 71 7.81 -11.55 -1.82
N TYR A 72 8.11 -12.59 -1.05
CA TYR A 72 9.01 -13.65 -1.45
C TYR A 72 8.62 -14.98 -0.80
N GLU A 73 8.96 -16.09 -1.47
CA GLU A 73 8.69 -17.43 -0.98
C GLU A 73 9.51 -17.73 0.29
N LYS A 74 8.97 -18.55 1.17
CA LYS A 74 9.66 -18.99 2.38
C LYS A 74 11.00 -19.62 2.07
N GLY A 75 12.06 -19.15 2.72
CA GLY A 75 13.43 -19.61 2.52
C GLY A 75 14.18 -18.94 1.36
N TYR A 76 13.55 -17.94 0.70
CA TYR A 76 14.19 -17.17 -0.37
C TYR A 76 15.57 -16.63 0.04
N GLU A 77 15.67 -16.05 1.23
CA GLU A 77 16.89 -15.44 1.78
C GLU A 77 17.97 -16.45 2.20
N LYS A 78 17.60 -17.73 2.29
CA LYS A 78 18.51 -18.81 2.75
C LYS A 78 19.17 -19.58 1.61
N ALA A 79 18.83 -19.25 0.37
CA ALA A 79 19.32 -20.02 -0.78
C ALA A 79 20.82 -19.88 -1.05
N GLY A 80 21.50 -18.85 -0.46
CA GLY A 80 22.93 -18.63 -0.64
C GLY A 80 23.34 -18.37 -2.10
N ILE A 81 22.38 -17.94 -2.93
CA ILE A 81 22.62 -17.66 -4.35
C ILE A 81 23.11 -16.22 -4.47
N GLU A 82 24.32 -16.07 -5.00
CA GLU A 82 24.84 -14.77 -5.41
C GLU A 82 24.44 -14.50 -6.86
N PHE A 83 23.99 -13.27 -7.11
CA PHE A 83 23.73 -12.82 -8.47
C PHE A 83 25.04 -12.27 -9.05
N PRO A 84 25.46 -12.73 -10.24
CA PRO A 84 26.62 -12.19 -10.89
C PRO A 84 26.41 -10.71 -11.25
N ASN A 85 27.52 -10.01 -11.54
CA ASN A 85 27.48 -8.65 -12.06
C ASN A 85 26.74 -8.63 -13.40
N PHE A 86 26.19 -7.47 -13.78
CA PHE A 86 25.37 -7.32 -15.00
C PHE A 86 26.04 -7.76 -16.30
N ASN A 87 27.36 -7.87 -16.32
CA ASN A 87 28.12 -8.27 -17.51
C ASN A 87 28.41 -9.78 -17.59
N ASP A 88 28.00 -10.52 -16.56
CA ASP A 88 28.27 -11.95 -16.49
C ASP A 88 27.07 -12.78 -16.91
N SER A 89 27.33 -14.03 -17.34
CA SER A 89 26.22 -14.96 -17.59
C SER A 89 25.48 -15.27 -16.31
N ILE A 90 24.15 -15.14 -16.33
CA ILE A 90 23.32 -15.46 -15.17
C ILE A 90 22.97 -16.96 -15.23
N PRO A 91 23.32 -17.76 -14.21
CA PRO A 91 22.92 -19.17 -14.16
C PRO A 91 21.42 -19.33 -14.14
N LEU A 92 20.89 -20.35 -14.81
CA LEU A 92 19.44 -20.62 -14.87
C LEU A 92 18.81 -20.76 -13.49
N GLU A 93 19.51 -21.33 -12.52
CA GLU A 93 19.04 -21.45 -11.13
C GLU A 93 18.87 -20.09 -10.46
N ALA A 94 19.78 -19.13 -10.71
CA ALA A 94 19.65 -17.76 -10.21
C ALA A 94 18.44 -17.05 -10.83
N LEU A 95 18.22 -17.20 -12.14
CA LEU A 95 17.02 -16.68 -12.81
C LEU A 95 15.73 -17.29 -12.22
N LYS A 96 15.70 -18.60 -12.00
CA LYS A 96 14.56 -19.27 -11.37
C LYS A 96 14.35 -18.77 -9.93
N HIS A 97 15.43 -18.48 -9.22
CA HIS A 97 15.34 -17.96 -7.85
C HIS A 97 14.72 -16.57 -7.80
N ILE A 98 15.11 -15.66 -8.72
CA ILE A 98 14.50 -14.31 -8.82
C ILE A 98 12.98 -14.39 -8.93
N THR A 99 12.44 -15.37 -9.67
CA THR A 99 10.98 -15.51 -9.85
C THR A 99 10.22 -15.90 -8.58
N LYS A 100 10.91 -16.27 -7.51
CA LYS A 100 10.31 -16.52 -6.19
C LYS A 100 10.09 -15.24 -5.40
N SER A 101 10.49 -14.10 -5.94
CA SER A 101 10.31 -12.76 -5.37
C SER A 101 9.40 -11.93 -6.27
N TYR A 102 8.59 -11.08 -5.64
CA TYR A 102 7.64 -10.20 -6.31
C TYR A 102 7.67 -8.84 -5.61
N TYR A 103 8.02 -7.80 -6.31
CA TYR A 103 8.09 -6.46 -5.73
C TYR A 103 7.59 -5.41 -6.71
N TYR A 104 7.07 -4.33 -6.15
CA TYR A 104 6.79 -3.10 -6.88
C TYR A 104 6.85 -1.88 -5.97
N MET A 105 7.01 -0.73 -6.60
CA MET A 105 6.86 0.58 -6.00
C MET A 105 5.95 1.43 -6.88
N GLY A 106 5.25 2.38 -6.24
CA GLY A 106 4.37 3.26 -6.98
C GLY A 106 3.58 4.21 -6.09
N ASN A 107 2.50 4.73 -6.64
CA ASN A 107 1.60 5.61 -5.92
C ASN A 107 0.38 4.82 -5.41
N TYR A 108 -0.22 5.27 -4.30
CA TYR A 108 -1.49 4.70 -3.86
C TYR A 108 -2.56 5.77 -3.64
N LYS A 109 -3.80 5.34 -3.76
CA LYS A 109 -4.99 6.14 -3.41
C LYS A 109 -5.95 5.25 -2.64
N VAL A 110 -6.51 5.80 -1.55
CA VAL A 110 -7.50 5.11 -0.72
C VAL A 110 -8.89 5.66 -1.01
N SER A 111 -9.85 4.79 -1.25
CA SER A 111 -11.28 5.07 -1.20
C SER A 111 -11.84 4.45 0.08
N GLU A 112 -12.01 5.26 1.13
CA GLU A 112 -12.55 4.80 2.41
C GLU A 112 -14.00 4.31 2.25
N ALA A 113 -14.80 5.01 1.42
CA ALA A 113 -16.20 4.66 1.17
C ALA A 113 -16.36 3.25 0.58
N ASP A 114 -15.44 2.85 -0.31
CA ASP A 114 -15.46 1.55 -0.98
C ASP A 114 -14.59 0.50 -0.28
N SER A 115 -13.81 0.93 0.71
CA SER A 115 -12.78 0.10 1.35
C SER A 115 -11.80 -0.48 0.32
N ILE A 116 -11.37 0.34 -0.64
CA ILE A 116 -10.44 -0.02 -1.71
C ILE A 116 -9.20 0.85 -1.64
N VAL A 117 -8.03 0.23 -1.79
CA VAL A 117 -6.78 0.91 -2.07
C VAL A 117 -6.31 0.52 -3.46
N SER A 118 -6.02 1.52 -4.29
CA SER A 118 -5.50 1.36 -5.65
C SER A 118 -4.00 1.65 -5.63
N HIS A 119 -3.18 0.76 -6.21
CA HIS A 119 -1.73 0.90 -6.36
C HIS A 119 -1.40 1.10 -7.83
N PHE A 120 -0.97 2.29 -8.22
CA PHE A 120 -0.43 2.56 -9.55
C PHE A 120 1.07 2.23 -9.55
N LYS A 121 1.47 1.18 -10.27
CA LYS A 121 2.83 0.63 -10.26
C LYS A 121 3.77 1.43 -11.16
N LEU A 122 4.67 2.22 -10.57
CA LEU A 122 5.72 2.95 -11.29
C LEU A 122 6.90 2.07 -11.64
N SER A 123 7.16 1.04 -10.84
CA SER A 123 8.23 0.07 -11.00
C SER A 123 7.75 -1.29 -10.52
N HIS A 124 8.20 -2.36 -11.17
CA HIS A 124 7.76 -3.72 -10.87
C HIS A 124 8.83 -4.76 -11.24
N SER A 125 8.90 -5.90 -10.51
CA SER A 125 9.79 -7.02 -10.85
C SER A 125 9.45 -7.71 -12.18
N ASN A 126 8.19 -7.59 -12.63
CA ASN A 126 7.76 -8.03 -13.95
C ASN A 126 7.55 -6.81 -14.85
N PRO A 127 8.31 -6.65 -15.95
CA PRO A 127 8.19 -5.49 -16.84
C PRO A 127 6.77 -5.25 -17.40
N SER A 128 6.00 -6.31 -17.63
CA SER A 128 4.62 -6.18 -18.16
C SER A 128 3.62 -5.54 -17.18
N GLU A 129 4.02 -5.35 -15.93
CA GLU A 129 3.17 -4.78 -14.88
C GLU A 129 3.41 -3.26 -14.64
N PHE A 130 4.40 -2.67 -15.33
CA PHE A 130 4.64 -1.22 -15.25
C PHE A 130 3.43 -0.44 -15.74
N GLY A 131 3.07 0.62 -15.04
CA GLY A 131 1.95 1.49 -15.38
C GLY A 131 0.56 0.90 -15.10
N LEU A 132 0.48 -0.35 -14.65
CA LEU A 132 -0.81 -0.96 -14.32
C LEU A 132 -1.24 -0.60 -12.90
N THR A 133 -2.55 -0.54 -12.69
CA THR A 133 -3.17 -0.35 -11.38
C THR A 133 -3.60 -1.70 -10.80
N ALA A 134 -3.27 -1.92 -9.55
CA ALA A 134 -3.74 -3.05 -8.77
C ALA A 134 -4.68 -2.56 -7.67
N GLU A 135 -5.89 -3.08 -7.62
CA GLU A 135 -6.89 -2.73 -6.61
C GLU A 135 -6.98 -3.80 -5.53
N ARG A 136 -7.09 -3.35 -4.28
CA ARG A 136 -7.19 -4.21 -3.11
C ARG A 136 -8.34 -3.75 -2.25
N ARG A 137 -9.34 -4.61 -2.06
CA ARG A 137 -10.30 -4.42 -0.98
C ARG A 137 -9.58 -4.66 0.34
N PHE A 138 -9.79 -3.78 1.31
CA PHE A 138 -9.16 -3.91 2.62
C PHE A 138 -10.15 -3.70 3.76
N TYR A 139 -9.82 -4.26 4.91
CA TYR A 139 -10.46 -3.98 6.18
C TYR A 139 -9.51 -4.25 7.33
N PHE A 140 -9.81 -3.70 8.49
CA PHE A 140 -9.05 -3.95 9.71
C PHE A 140 -9.80 -4.95 10.61
N SER A 141 -9.06 -5.90 11.17
CA SER A 141 -9.51 -6.82 12.21
C SER A 141 -8.58 -6.65 13.40
N GLY A 142 -8.95 -5.79 14.37
CA GLY A 142 -8.02 -5.28 15.36
C GLY A 142 -6.85 -4.56 14.71
N ASP A 143 -5.62 -4.97 15.03
CA ASP A 143 -4.37 -4.41 14.47
C ASP A 143 -3.93 -5.07 13.15
N THR A 144 -4.72 -6.02 12.65
CA THR A 144 -4.43 -6.73 11.41
C THR A 144 -5.09 -6.02 10.23
N LEU A 145 -4.30 -5.67 9.22
CA LEU A 145 -4.79 -5.22 7.91
C LEU A 145 -5.03 -6.45 7.03
N VAL A 146 -6.27 -6.66 6.60
CA VAL A 146 -6.65 -7.75 5.70
C VAL A 146 -6.89 -7.19 4.31
N MET A 147 -6.30 -7.81 3.29
CA MET A 147 -6.41 -7.37 1.90
C MET A 147 -6.75 -8.50 0.96
N GLN A 148 -7.53 -8.17 -0.08
CA GLN A 148 -7.92 -9.10 -1.16
C GLN A 148 -7.84 -8.36 -2.51
N PRO A 149 -7.24 -8.95 -3.56
CA PRO A 149 -7.29 -8.38 -4.91
C PRO A 149 -8.73 -8.25 -5.40
N VAL A 150 -9.03 -7.18 -6.15
CA VAL A 150 -10.37 -6.89 -6.71
C VAL A 150 -10.43 -7.24 -8.21
N GLU A 151 -9.32 -7.11 -8.94
CA GLU A 151 -9.24 -7.22 -10.39
C GLU A 151 -9.67 -8.59 -10.93
N ARG A 152 -9.62 -9.61 -10.09
CA ARG A 152 -10.08 -10.95 -10.44
C ARG A 152 -11.42 -11.21 -9.76
N LYS A 153 -12.50 -11.28 -10.51
CA LYS A 153 -13.87 -11.55 -10.01
C LYS A 153 -13.94 -12.73 -9.02
N ASN A 154 -12.97 -13.65 -9.11
CA ASN A 154 -12.82 -14.79 -8.21
C ASN A 154 -11.48 -14.70 -7.47
N SER A 155 -11.15 -13.53 -6.89
CA SER A 155 -9.93 -13.45 -6.13
C SER A 155 -9.94 -14.47 -5.00
N ARG A 156 -9.08 -15.47 -5.18
CA ARG A 156 -8.90 -16.56 -4.24
C ARG A 156 -7.83 -16.23 -3.19
N LEU A 157 -7.22 -15.04 -3.29
CA LEU A 157 -6.14 -14.64 -2.40
C LEU A 157 -6.65 -13.81 -1.23
N LYS A 158 -6.11 -14.07 -0.05
CA LYS A 158 -6.29 -13.26 1.15
C LYS A 158 -4.92 -13.06 1.80
N LEU A 159 -4.57 -11.80 2.02
CA LEU A 159 -3.35 -11.39 2.69
C LEU A 159 -3.70 -10.78 4.03
N LYS A 160 -3.00 -11.18 5.07
CA LYS A 160 -3.07 -10.58 6.40
C LYS A 160 -1.73 -9.95 6.74
N TRP A 161 -1.76 -8.76 7.28
CA TRP A 161 -0.61 -7.94 7.57
C TRP A 161 -0.65 -7.45 9.01
N LEU A 162 0.45 -7.59 9.72
CA LEU A 162 0.64 -7.01 11.05
C LEU A 162 1.50 -5.76 10.93
N LYS A 163 1.19 -4.74 11.71
CA LYS A 163 2.02 -3.54 11.75
C LYS A 163 3.40 -3.90 12.26
N ALA A 164 4.45 -3.56 11.50
CA ALA A 164 5.82 -3.77 11.95
C ALA A 164 6.12 -2.79 13.10
N LYS A 165 6.79 -3.31 14.13
CA LYS A 165 7.23 -2.51 15.28
C LYS A 165 8.54 -1.80 14.98
#